data_e3452e77e3411285e2133d6b2013a406
#
_entry.id   e3452e77e3411285e2133d6b2013a406
#
_cell.length_a   1.000
_cell.length_b   1.000
_cell.length_c   1.000
_cell.angle_alpha   90.00
_cell.angle_beta   90.00
_cell.angle_gamma   90.00
#
_symmetry.space_group_name_H-M   'P 1'
#
loop_
_entity.id
_entity.type
_entity.pdbx_description
1 polymer ?
#
loop_
_entity_poly.entity_id
_entity_poly.type
_entity_poly.pdbx_seq_one_letter_code
_entity_poly.pdbx_strand_id
1 'polypeptide(L)'
;MNSTFQNAAQVLSIGIFFTLMIVGLSSTLSTSLLHGLVAQGVPVADAERVAHLPPISTLFAAFLGYSPMEHLLGPTVIAHLAPAKVHYLLSRSYFPHLISSAFLRGLRTAFDFAVIAMLIAAGASWLRGGKYIYTEPERHHPTTPGSANDADGHRPAPAEVFH
;
A
#
# COMPACT_ATOMS: atom_id res chain seq x y z
N MET A 1 -21.94 4.63 -12.27
CA MET A 1 -20.76 4.21 -13.04
C MET A 1 -19.41 4.65 -12.44
N ASN A 2 -19.37 5.71 -11.64
CA ASN A 2 -18.09 6.21 -11.08
C ASN A 2 -17.48 5.28 -10.01
N SER A 3 -18.29 4.65 -9.17
CA SER A 3 -17.82 3.76 -8.08
C SER A 3 -17.15 2.48 -8.57
N THR A 4 -17.66 1.88 -9.65
CA THR A 4 -17.07 0.65 -10.21
C THR A 4 -15.68 0.91 -10.79
N PHE A 5 -15.52 2.03 -11.49
CA PHE A 5 -14.22 2.44 -12.04
C PHE A 5 -13.22 2.76 -10.92
N GLN A 6 -13.67 3.42 -9.87
CA GLN A 6 -12.85 3.75 -8.71
C GLN A 6 -12.38 2.50 -7.96
N ASN A 7 -13.26 1.53 -7.74
CA ASN A 7 -12.90 0.27 -7.10
C ASN A 7 -11.93 -0.56 -7.95
N ALA A 8 -12.16 -0.62 -9.27
CA ALA A 8 -11.24 -1.31 -10.19
C ALA A 8 -9.84 -0.66 -10.19
N ALA A 9 -9.77 0.67 -10.22
CA ALA A 9 -8.51 1.38 -10.17
C ALA A 9 -7.76 1.14 -8.84
N GLN A 10 -8.47 1.07 -7.72
CA GLN A 10 -7.89 0.78 -6.42
C GLN A 10 -7.28 -0.61 -6.35
N VAL A 11 -8.00 -1.64 -6.80
CA VAL A 11 -7.50 -3.03 -6.83
C VAL A 11 -6.29 -3.16 -7.74
N LEU A 12 -6.34 -2.54 -8.92
CA LEU A 12 -5.22 -2.53 -9.87
C LEU A 12 -3.98 -1.85 -9.27
N SER A 13 -4.16 -0.71 -8.60
CA SER A 13 -3.08 0.03 -7.95
C SER A 13 -2.38 -0.81 -6.87
N ILE A 14 -3.14 -1.51 -6.04
CA ILE A 14 -2.59 -2.40 -5.01
C ILE A 14 -1.80 -3.53 -5.67
N GLY A 15 -2.33 -4.16 -6.72
CA GLY A 15 -1.67 -5.24 -7.45
C GLY A 15 -0.33 -4.79 -8.05
N ILE A 16 -0.31 -3.64 -8.71
CA ILE A 16 0.92 -3.06 -9.30
C ILE A 16 1.94 -2.76 -8.21
N PHE A 17 1.51 -2.12 -7.10
CA PHE A 17 2.40 -1.77 -5.99
C PHE A 17 3.09 -3.01 -5.41
N PHE A 18 2.33 -4.06 -5.10
CA PHE A 18 2.89 -5.31 -4.57
C PHE A 18 3.81 -6.00 -5.58
N THR A 19 3.46 -6.00 -6.86
CA THR A 19 4.31 -6.59 -7.91
C THR A 19 5.66 -5.88 -7.98
N LEU A 20 5.67 -4.56 -8.00
CA LEU A 20 6.90 -3.76 -8.03
C LEU A 20 7.74 -3.94 -6.77
N MET A 21 7.09 -4.03 -5.61
CA MET A 21 7.77 -4.31 -4.34
C MET A 21 8.46 -5.70 -4.38
N ILE A 22 7.77 -6.73 -4.87
CA ILE A 22 8.32 -8.08 -4.99
C ILE A 22 9.47 -8.13 -6.00
N VAL A 23 9.34 -7.47 -7.15
CA VAL A 23 10.40 -7.39 -8.15
C VAL A 23 11.63 -6.68 -7.59
N GLY A 24 11.45 -5.55 -6.93
CA GLY A 24 12.53 -4.81 -6.27
C GLY A 24 13.20 -5.62 -5.14
N LEU A 25 12.42 -6.36 -4.37
CA LEU A 25 12.92 -7.26 -3.34
C LEU A 25 13.74 -8.41 -3.96
N SER A 26 13.19 -9.08 -4.98
CA SER A 26 13.83 -10.22 -5.64
C SER A 26 15.22 -9.89 -6.20
N SER A 27 15.37 -8.70 -6.76
CA SER A 27 16.62 -8.27 -7.39
C SER A 27 17.80 -8.15 -6.42
N THR A 28 17.51 -7.95 -5.14
CA THR A 28 18.54 -7.71 -4.12
C THR A 28 18.59 -8.75 -3.02
N LEU A 29 17.51 -9.51 -2.84
CA LEU A 29 17.41 -10.46 -1.73
C LEU A 29 18.48 -11.54 -1.78
N SER A 30 18.66 -12.16 -2.95
CA SER A 30 19.67 -13.21 -3.16
C SER A 30 21.08 -12.73 -2.81
N THR A 31 21.44 -11.54 -3.28
CA THR A 31 22.75 -10.94 -2.99
C THR A 31 22.92 -10.61 -1.51
N SER A 32 21.89 -10.05 -0.87
CA SER A 32 21.93 -9.72 0.56
C SER A 32 22.01 -10.96 1.43
N LEU A 33 21.27 -12.03 1.09
CA LEU A 33 21.35 -13.31 1.79
C LEU A 33 22.72 -13.96 1.64
N LEU A 34 23.23 -14.03 0.40
CA LEU A 34 24.54 -14.61 0.13
C LEU A 34 25.63 -13.89 0.93
N HIS A 35 25.76 -12.58 0.76
CA HIS A 35 26.80 -11.80 1.44
C HIS A 35 26.66 -11.84 2.97
N GLY A 36 25.44 -11.74 3.47
CA GLY A 36 25.21 -11.75 4.92
C GLY A 36 25.55 -13.09 5.56
N LEU A 37 25.23 -14.21 4.92
CA LEU A 37 25.55 -15.55 5.42
C LEU A 37 27.05 -15.86 5.32
N VAL A 38 27.67 -15.54 4.20
CA VAL A 38 29.12 -15.73 4.02
C VAL A 38 29.94 -14.90 5.03
N ALA A 39 29.49 -13.67 5.33
CA ALA A 39 30.11 -12.83 6.35
C ALA A 39 30.09 -13.46 7.75
N GLN A 40 29.07 -14.30 8.03
CA GLN A 40 28.99 -15.06 9.30
C GLN A 40 29.77 -16.39 9.27
N GLY A 41 30.40 -16.73 8.13
CA GLY A 41 31.19 -17.92 7.98
C GLY A 41 30.43 -19.15 7.50
N VAL A 42 29.22 -18.97 6.97
CA VAL A 42 28.50 -20.06 6.30
C VAL A 42 29.17 -20.37 4.98
N PRO A 43 29.39 -21.67 4.64
CA PRO A 43 29.97 -22.07 3.35
C PRO A 43 29.17 -21.49 2.18
N VAL A 44 29.89 -21.06 1.14
CA VAL A 44 29.28 -20.39 -0.02
C VAL A 44 28.18 -21.24 -0.67
N ALA A 45 28.41 -22.56 -0.80
CA ALA A 45 27.45 -23.47 -1.40
C ALA A 45 26.10 -23.52 -0.61
N ASP A 46 26.17 -23.46 0.71
CA ASP A 46 24.97 -23.45 1.56
C ASP A 46 24.30 -22.06 1.56
N ALA A 47 25.10 -21.00 1.54
CA ALA A 47 24.62 -19.63 1.43
C ALA A 47 23.91 -19.38 0.08
N GLU A 48 24.44 -19.93 -1.03
CA GLU A 48 23.79 -19.88 -2.35
C GLU A 48 22.44 -20.61 -2.36
N ARG A 49 22.38 -21.79 -1.73
CA ARG A 49 21.11 -22.53 -1.62
C ARG A 49 20.04 -21.71 -0.91
N VAL A 50 20.39 -21.03 0.17
CA VAL A 50 19.47 -20.14 0.90
C VAL A 50 19.14 -18.88 0.07
N ALA A 51 20.10 -18.34 -0.67
CA ALA A 51 19.91 -17.16 -1.51
C ALA A 51 18.94 -17.39 -2.70
N HIS A 52 18.77 -18.62 -3.13
CA HIS A 52 17.84 -19.01 -4.21
C HIS A 52 16.41 -19.31 -3.75
N LEU A 53 16.10 -19.12 -2.46
CA LEU A 53 14.73 -19.31 -1.97
C LEU A 53 13.76 -18.27 -2.56
N PRO A 54 12.50 -18.66 -2.78
CA PRO A 54 11.48 -17.73 -3.27
C PRO A 54 11.36 -16.51 -2.34
N PRO A 55 11.41 -15.28 -2.89
CA PRO A 55 11.33 -14.05 -2.08
C PRO A 55 10.08 -13.96 -1.22
N ILE A 56 8.97 -14.47 -1.72
CA ILE A 56 7.67 -14.46 -1.01
C ILE A 56 7.75 -15.29 0.27
N SER A 57 8.31 -16.50 0.21
CA SER A 57 8.47 -17.38 1.39
C SER A 57 9.34 -16.74 2.45
N THR A 58 10.42 -16.08 2.04
CA THR A 58 11.35 -15.36 2.90
C THR A 58 10.67 -14.19 3.61
N LEU A 59 9.85 -13.44 2.87
CA LEU A 59 9.09 -12.32 3.40
C LEU A 59 8.06 -12.76 4.43
N PHE A 60 7.31 -13.83 4.13
CA PHE A 60 6.30 -14.38 5.05
C PHE A 60 6.93 -14.89 6.35
N ALA A 61 8.06 -15.58 6.28
CA ALA A 61 8.77 -16.05 7.47
C ALA A 61 9.19 -14.87 8.37
N ALA A 62 9.71 -13.80 7.77
CA ALA A 62 10.07 -12.59 8.51
C ALA A 62 8.84 -11.90 9.13
N PHE A 63 7.74 -11.83 8.41
CA PHE A 63 6.50 -11.18 8.87
C PHE A 63 5.87 -11.93 10.04
N LEU A 64 5.93 -13.25 10.05
CA LEU A 64 5.47 -14.10 11.14
C LEU A 64 6.42 -14.10 12.35
N GLY A 65 7.55 -13.39 12.27
CA GLY A 65 8.57 -13.38 13.33
C GLY A 65 9.28 -14.73 13.49
N TYR A 66 9.21 -15.58 12.47
CA TYR A 66 9.84 -16.89 12.45
C TYR A 66 11.21 -16.78 11.80
N SER A 67 12.26 -17.28 12.47
CA SER A 67 13.58 -17.37 11.89
C SER A 67 13.73 -18.72 11.18
N PRO A 68 13.75 -18.76 9.85
CA PRO A 68 13.87 -20.03 9.12
C PRO A 68 15.32 -20.54 9.09
N MET A 69 16.27 -19.82 9.69
CA MET A 69 17.70 -20.07 9.57
C MET A 69 18.11 -21.48 10.04
N GLU A 70 17.49 -21.99 11.12
CA GLU A 70 17.75 -23.32 11.64
C GLU A 70 17.43 -24.40 10.60
N HIS A 71 16.26 -24.30 9.97
CA HIS A 71 15.82 -25.25 8.94
C HIS A 71 16.59 -25.10 7.62
N LEU A 72 17.00 -23.88 7.29
CA LEU A 72 17.67 -23.58 6.02
C LEU A 72 19.13 -23.98 6.00
N LEU A 73 19.83 -23.76 7.11
CA LEU A 73 21.24 -24.11 7.23
C LEU A 73 21.45 -25.60 7.53
N GLY A 74 20.49 -26.21 8.25
CA GLY A 74 20.57 -27.59 8.66
C GLY A 74 21.60 -27.84 9.77
N PRO A 75 21.52 -29.03 10.44
CA PRO A 75 22.35 -29.34 11.60
C PRO A 75 23.84 -29.45 11.27
N THR A 76 24.17 -29.88 10.07
CA THR A 76 25.58 -30.03 9.63
C THR A 76 26.29 -28.69 9.53
N VAL A 77 25.72 -27.69 8.94
CA VAL A 77 26.30 -26.34 8.83
C VAL A 77 26.39 -25.68 10.20
N ILE A 78 25.34 -25.81 11.01
CA ILE A 78 25.31 -25.26 12.37
C ILE A 78 26.40 -25.85 13.26
N ALA A 79 26.66 -27.16 13.16
CA ALA A 79 27.70 -27.82 13.92
C ALA A 79 29.17 -27.37 13.59
N HIS A 80 29.40 -26.84 12.39
CA HIS A 80 30.71 -26.35 11.96
C HIS A 80 30.94 -24.85 12.29
N LEU A 81 29.91 -24.14 12.75
CA LEU A 81 30.01 -22.73 13.08
C LEU A 81 30.35 -22.53 14.58
N ALA A 82 31.06 -21.45 14.89
CA ALA A 82 31.34 -21.09 16.27
C ALA A 82 30.03 -20.82 17.04
N PRO A 83 29.87 -21.25 18.31
CA PRO A 83 28.63 -21.14 19.09
C PRO A 83 28.08 -19.72 19.16
N ALA A 84 28.94 -18.71 19.26
CA ALA A 84 28.54 -17.31 19.30
C ALA A 84 27.88 -16.88 17.97
N LYS A 85 28.38 -17.37 16.83
CA LYS A 85 27.79 -17.09 15.50
C LYS A 85 26.46 -17.82 15.29
N VAL A 86 26.36 -19.04 15.77
CA VAL A 86 25.11 -19.82 15.75
C VAL A 86 24.03 -19.08 16.52
N HIS A 87 24.32 -18.64 17.74
CA HIS A 87 23.37 -17.87 18.55
C HIS A 87 22.91 -16.60 17.85
N TYR A 88 23.83 -15.90 17.18
CA TYR A 88 23.50 -14.69 16.41
C TYR A 88 22.65 -14.99 15.18
N LEU A 89 23.01 -15.99 14.37
CA LEU A 89 22.29 -16.41 13.17
C LEU A 89 20.87 -16.90 13.48
N LEU A 90 20.68 -17.59 14.61
CA LEU A 90 19.40 -18.10 15.05
C LEU A 90 18.57 -17.07 15.82
N SER A 91 19.13 -15.89 16.13
CA SER A 91 18.40 -14.81 16.79
C SER A 91 17.23 -14.32 15.93
N ARG A 92 16.13 -13.94 16.58
CA ARG A 92 14.93 -13.40 15.92
C ARG A 92 15.19 -12.08 15.19
N SER A 93 16.25 -11.38 15.57
CA SER A 93 16.61 -10.08 14.98
C SER A 93 17.50 -10.20 13.76
N TYR A 94 18.29 -11.29 13.62
CA TYR A 94 19.23 -11.44 12.52
C TYR A 94 18.55 -11.50 11.15
N PHE A 95 17.56 -12.36 11.02
CA PHE A 95 16.89 -12.57 9.74
C PHE A 95 16.15 -11.32 9.23
N PRO A 96 15.32 -10.63 10.02
CA PRO A 96 14.73 -9.35 9.62
C PRO A 96 15.77 -8.28 9.29
N HIS A 97 16.88 -8.21 10.06
CA HIS A 97 17.96 -7.27 9.76
C HIS A 97 18.63 -7.56 8.42
N LEU A 98 18.87 -8.83 8.14
CA LEU A 98 19.50 -9.28 6.90
C LEU A 98 18.70 -8.92 5.65
N ILE A 99 17.37 -9.06 5.71
CA ILE A 99 16.50 -8.75 4.57
C ILE A 99 16.05 -7.28 4.53
N SER A 100 16.29 -6.50 5.58
CA SER A 100 15.81 -5.12 5.68
C SER A 100 16.27 -4.24 4.54
N SER A 101 17.53 -4.36 4.12
CA SER A 101 18.09 -3.58 3.01
C SER A 101 17.43 -3.91 1.67
N ALA A 102 17.16 -5.18 1.42
CA ALA A 102 16.46 -5.65 0.22
C ALA A 102 14.99 -5.22 0.24
N PHE A 103 14.33 -5.30 1.40
CA PHE A 103 12.96 -4.83 1.60
C PHE A 103 12.83 -3.33 1.36
N LEU A 104 13.71 -2.51 1.94
CA LEU A 104 13.72 -1.06 1.74
C LEU A 104 13.94 -0.68 0.28
N ARG A 105 14.76 -1.44 -0.45
CA ARG A 105 14.97 -1.20 -1.88
C ARG A 105 13.71 -1.53 -2.70
N GLY A 106 13.04 -2.63 -2.41
CA GLY A 106 11.76 -2.98 -3.02
C GLY A 106 10.69 -1.93 -2.75
N LEU A 107 10.60 -1.48 -1.50
CA LEU A 107 9.68 -0.43 -1.10
C LEU A 107 9.97 0.88 -1.82
N ARG A 108 11.24 1.28 -1.90
CA ARG A 108 11.65 2.49 -2.62
C ARG A 108 11.26 2.42 -4.10
N THR A 109 11.50 1.30 -4.77
CA THR A 109 11.09 1.11 -6.18
C THR A 109 9.58 1.31 -6.36
N ALA A 110 8.77 0.78 -5.46
CA ALA A 110 7.31 0.95 -5.51
C ALA A 110 6.88 2.41 -5.27
N PHE A 111 7.53 3.11 -4.34
CA PHE A 111 7.27 4.54 -4.10
C PHE A 111 7.72 5.43 -5.25
N ASP A 112 8.89 5.19 -5.83
CA ASP A 112 9.38 5.93 -6.99
C ASP A 112 8.38 5.83 -8.15
N PHE A 113 7.86 4.64 -8.41
CA PHE A 113 6.79 4.45 -9.39
C PHE A 113 5.53 5.23 -9.04
N ALA A 114 5.09 5.21 -7.78
CA ALA A 114 3.90 5.94 -7.34
C ALA A 114 4.06 7.45 -7.52
N VAL A 115 5.24 7.99 -7.21
CA VAL A 115 5.56 9.41 -7.42
C VAL A 115 5.50 9.77 -8.90
N ILE A 116 6.11 8.97 -9.77
CA ILE A 116 6.09 9.19 -11.23
C ILE A 116 4.65 9.16 -11.75
N ALA A 117 3.87 8.16 -11.35
CA ALA A 117 2.47 8.03 -11.74
C ALA A 117 1.64 9.26 -11.30
N MET A 118 1.88 9.75 -10.08
CA MET A 118 1.21 10.92 -9.54
C MET A 118 1.58 12.21 -10.30
N LEU A 119 2.84 12.37 -10.67
CA LEU A 119 3.29 13.51 -11.49
C LEU A 119 2.67 13.49 -12.89
N ILE A 120 2.57 12.32 -13.52
CA ILE A 120 1.89 12.14 -14.81
C ILE A 120 0.40 12.50 -14.67
N ALA A 121 -0.27 12.02 -13.63
CA ALA A 121 -1.67 12.31 -13.37
C ALA A 121 -1.90 13.83 -13.12
N ALA A 122 -1.01 14.47 -12.36
CA ALA A 122 -1.06 15.91 -12.11
C ALA A 122 -0.86 16.71 -13.40
N GLY A 123 0.11 16.33 -14.23
CA GLY A 123 0.33 16.94 -15.55
C GLY A 123 -0.87 16.79 -16.48
N ALA A 124 -1.45 15.59 -16.55
CA ALA A 124 -2.66 15.33 -17.32
C ALA A 124 -3.87 16.15 -16.82
N SER A 125 -3.99 16.29 -15.50
CA SER A 125 -5.02 17.13 -14.89
C SER A 125 -4.83 18.60 -15.22
N TRP A 126 -3.60 19.08 -15.22
CA TRP A 126 -3.30 20.47 -15.59
C TRP A 126 -3.60 20.75 -17.07
N LEU A 127 -3.23 19.85 -17.97
CA LEU A 127 -3.55 19.96 -19.40
C LEU A 127 -5.05 19.97 -19.68
N ARG A 128 -5.84 19.29 -18.82
CA ARG A 128 -7.30 19.28 -18.91
C ARG A 128 -7.96 20.55 -18.40
N GLY A 129 -7.23 21.49 -17.79
CA GLY A 129 -7.61 22.70 -17.08
C GLY A 129 -8.60 23.65 -17.77
N GLY A 130 -9.72 23.15 -18.22
CA GLY A 130 -10.92 23.90 -18.57
C GLY A 130 -11.67 24.24 -17.29
N LYS A 131 -11.80 25.53 -17.00
CA LYS A 131 -12.68 26.09 -15.99
C LYS A 131 -14.08 25.51 -16.18
N TYR A 132 -14.47 24.56 -15.36
CA TYR A 132 -15.87 24.15 -15.28
C TYR A 132 -16.60 25.26 -14.56
N ILE A 133 -17.19 26.19 -15.33
CA ILE A 133 -18.14 27.15 -14.80
C ILE A 133 -19.44 26.37 -14.60
N TYR A 134 -19.76 26.06 -13.37
CA TYR A 134 -21.08 25.55 -13.00
C TYR A 134 -22.06 26.70 -13.24
N THR A 135 -22.69 26.72 -14.39
CA THR A 135 -23.86 27.58 -14.61
C THR A 135 -25.02 26.84 -13.91
N GLU A 136 -25.33 27.29 -12.72
CA GLU A 136 -26.53 26.84 -12.01
C GLU A 136 -27.74 27.17 -12.94
N PRO A 137 -28.56 26.19 -13.35
CA PRO A 137 -29.73 26.49 -14.13
C PRO A 137 -30.64 27.33 -13.22
N GLU A 138 -30.83 28.59 -13.66
CA GLU A 138 -31.74 29.53 -13.04
C GLU A 138 -33.08 28.84 -12.86
N ARG A 139 -33.44 28.55 -11.61
CA ARG A 139 -34.79 28.03 -11.30
C ARG A 139 -35.76 29.10 -11.71
N HIS A 140 -36.37 28.94 -12.86
CA HIS A 140 -37.59 29.67 -13.18
C HIS A 140 -38.58 29.40 -12.08
N HIS A 141 -38.71 30.37 -11.18
CA HIS A 141 -39.94 30.50 -10.40
C HIS A 141 -41.05 30.79 -11.41
N PRO A 142 -42.05 29.92 -11.54
CA PRO A 142 -43.25 30.30 -12.26
C PRO A 142 -43.89 31.44 -11.46
N THR A 143 -43.75 32.65 -11.95
CA THR A 143 -44.56 33.76 -11.55
C THR A 143 -45.98 33.41 -11.98
N THR A 144 -46.78 33.02 -11.03
CA THR A 144 -48.23 32.88 -11.19
C THR A 144 -48.80 34.26 -11.55
N PRO A 145 -49.36 34.46 -12.76
CA PRO A 145 -50.04 35.71 -13.06
C PRO A 145 -51.39 35.72 -12.34
N GLY A 146 -51.55 36.70 -11.46
CA GLY A 146 -52.79 37.31 -11.16
C GLY A 146 -53.95 36.46 -10.64
N SER A 147 -54.16 36.51 -9.33
CA SER A 147 -55.52 36.56 -8.81
C SER A 147 -55.67 37.86 -8.04
N ALA A 148 -56.11 38.86 -8.80
CA ALA A 148 -56.81 40.00 -8.20
C ALA A 148 -58.23 39.52 -7.93
N ASN A 149 -58.79 39.95 -6.79
CA ASN A 149 -60.12 39.82 -6.25
C ASN A 149 -60.32 38.59 -5.34
N ASP A 150 -60.31 38.88 -4.05
CA ASP A 150 -61.57 39.00 -3.28
C ASP A 150 -61.24 39.61 -1.91
N ALA A 151 -61.63 40.87 -1.80
CA ALA A 151 -61.89 41.52 -0.54
C ALA A 151 -63.19 40.94 -0.06
N ASP A 152 -63.19 40.19 0.99
CA ASP A 152 -64.27 40.36 1.99
C ASP A 152 -63.99 39.56 3.27
N GLY A 153 -64.28 40.22 4.35
CA GLY A 153 -64.19 39.97 5.73
C GLY A 153 -64.32 38.55 6.25
N HIS A 154 -63.44 38.19 7.18
CA HIS A 154 -63.93 37.55 8.38
C HIS A 154 -62.97 37.72 9.57
N ARG A 155 -63.55 38.10 10.68
CA ARG A 155 -63.07 38.40 12.01
C ARG A 155 -62.12 37.32 12.62
N PRO A 156 -61.30 37.73 13.59
CA PRO A 156 -60.53 36.79 14.42
C PRO A 156 -61.43 36.28 15.57
N ALA A 157 -61.24 35.05 15.96
CA ALA A 157 -61.70 34.46 17.22
C ALA A 157 -60.57 33.62 17.84
N PRO A 158 -60.63 33.38 19.16
CA PRO A 158 -59.51 33.55 20.04
C PRO A 158 -58.74 32.23 20.40
N ALA A 159 -57.64 32.42 21.12
CA ALA A 159 -56.84 31.45 21.78
C ALA A 159 -57.54 30.35 22.54
N GLU A 160 -57.14 29.14 22.42
CA GLU A 160 -57.21 28.17 23.50
C GLU A 160 -55.84 27.52 23.75
N VAL A 161 -55.41 27.73 24.98
CA VAL A 161 -54.33 27.09 25.73
C VAL A 161 -54.82 25.71 26.13
N PHE A 162 -54.04 24.66 25.92
CA PHE A 162 -54.07 23.51 26.84
C PHE A 162 -52.78 22.69 26.73
N HIS A 163 -52.07 22.66 27.87
CA HIS A 163 -51.17 21.68 28.50
C HIS A 163 -50.04 21.02 27.70
#